data_598eea221ad5dc6d993dc6736903fc46
#
_entry.id   598eea221ad5dc6d993dc6736903fc46
#
_cell.length_a   1.000
_cell.length_b   1.000
_cell.length_c   1.000
_cell.angle_alpha   90.00
_cell.angle_beta   90.00
_cell.angle_gamma   90.00
#
_symmetry.space_group_name_H-M   'P 1'
#
loop_
_entity.id
_entity.type
_entity.pdbx_description
1 polymer ?
#
loop_
_entity_poly.entity_id
_entity_poly.type
_entity_poly.pdbx_seq_one_letter_code
_entity_poly.pdbx_strand_id
1 'polypeptide(L)'
;MAPIIHCVRHAQGLHNLCTENHVIQDPVLTDLGHEQCSKLRESFPRHANIDLVTASPLRRTLYTALESFAPVFEANSDLKIIALPDLQEISDVACDTGSEPSVLKEEFKSGVDLDLVHEGWNNKQNGRFAPTNQAIKERARAARQWLKARPEKEIVMVTHGGFLHYFTDDWEDSSEFQGTGWTNTEYRTYAFSEETHTNDLEGRALDGDNASLEETLDSRLRRGKSGPMASREEQQALYKKGVQGWDDQGLQMSTAEREAAKVPEGKEVDGVRV
;
A
#
# COMPACT_ATOMS: atom_id res chain seq x y z
N MET A 1 11.56 16.26 -13.02
CA MET A 1 10.27 16.57 -12.38
C MET A 1 9.82 15.28 -11.71
N ALA A 2 9.36 15.33 -10.47
CA ALA A 2 8.87 14.12 -9.81
C ALA A 2 7.61 13.58 -10.52
N PRO A 3 7.37 12.25 -10.53
CA PRO A 3 6.23 11.66 -11.22
C PRO A 3 4.88 11.98 -10.56
N ILE A 4 3.81 11.86 -11.35
CA ILE A 4 2.43 11.76 -10.85
C ILE A 4 2.16 10.30 -10.48
N ILE A 5 1.53 10.05 -9.33
CA ILE A 5 1.25 8.70 -8.84
C ILE A 5 -0.26 8.46 -8.80
N HIS A 6 -0.72 7.45 -9.52
CA HIS A 6 -2.09 6.94 -9.44
C HIS A 6 -2.11 5.79 -8.43
N CYS A 7 -2.51 6.11 -7.20
CA CYS A 7 -2.66 5.15 -6.12
C CYS A 7 -3.96 4.37 -6.28
N VAL A 8 -3.90 3.06 -6.31
CA VAL A 8 -5.05 2.16 -6.56
C VAL A 8 -5.15 1.14 -5.43
N ARG A 9 -6.31 1.00 -4.80
CA ARG A 9 -6.60 -0.15 -3.93
C ARG A 9 -6.93 -1.37 -4.79
N HIS A 10 -6.42 -2.55 -4.43
CA HIS A 10 -6.73 -3.81 -5.10
C HIS A 10 -8.25 -4.07 -5.21
N ALA A 11 -8.67 -4.84 -6.21
CA ALA A 11 -10.03 -5.33 -6.39
C ALA A 11 -10.43 -6.32 -5.29
N GLN A 12 -11.72 -6.64 -5.16
CA GLN A 12 -12.22 -7.54 -4.14
C GLN A 12 -11.51 -8.91 -4.20
N GLY A 13 -10.83 -9.26 -3.12
CA GLY A 13 -10.27 -10.59 -2.90
C GLY A 13 -11.17 -11.45 -2.02
N LEU A 14 -10.91 -12.76 -1.97
CA LEU A 14 -11.69 -13.72 -1.16
C LEU A 14 -11.77 -13.34 0.33
N HIS A 15 -10.73 -12.70 0.88
CA HIS A 15 -10.70 -12.20 2.26
C HIS A 15 -11.70 -11.06 2.52
N ASN A 16 -12.14 -10.34 1.49
CA ASN A 16 -13.10 -9.23 1.64
C ASN A 16 -14.56 -9.71 1.76
N LEU A 17 -14.84 -10.99 1.56
CA LEU A 17 -16.20 -11.54 1.64
C LEU A 17 -16.69 -11.63 3.09
N CYS A 18 -15.84 -12.08 4.00
CA CYS A 18 -16.14 -12.20 5.42
C CYS A 18 -14.83 -12.31 6.24
N THR A 19 -14.91 -12.08 7.54
CA THR A 19 -13.76 -12.10 8.46
C THR A 19 -13.14 -13.49 8.57
N GLU A 20 -13.95 -14.55 8.47
CA GLU A 20 -13.50 -15.95 8.52
C GLU A 20 -12.48 -16.24 7.40
N ASN A 21 -12.57 -15.55 6.27
CA ASN A 21 -11.66 -15.69 5.14
C ASN A 21 -10.28 -15.04 5.37
N HIS A 22 -10.08 -14.32 6.47
CA HIS A 22 -8.75 -13.74 6.79
C HIS A 22 -7.68 -14.81 7.07
N VAL A 23 -8.09 -16.07 7.31
CA VAL A 23 -7.17 -17.22 7.44
C VAL A 23 -6.61 -17.70 6.10
N ILE A 24 -7.17 -17.29 4.97
CA ILE A 24 -6.69 -17.67 3.64
C ILE A 24 -5.42 -16.88 3.35
N GLN A 25 -4.28 -17.58 3.23
CA GLN A 25 -3.01 -16.92 2.91
C GLN A 25 -3.02 -16.43 1.47
N ASP A 26 -2.60 -15.17 1.26
CA ASP A 26 -2.41 -14.51 -0.03
C ASP A 26 -3.57 -14.76 -1.03
N PRO A 27 -4.83 -14.41 -0.64
CA PRO A 27 -6.01 -14.75 -1.41
C PRO A 27 -6.05 -14.05 -2.77
N VAL A 28 -6.60 -14.75 -3.77
CA VAL A 28 -6.86 -14.22 -5.12
C VAL A 28 -8.13 -13.37 -5.16
N LEU A 29 -8.41 -12.79 -6.32
CA LEU A 29 -9.64 -12.05 -6.58
C LEU A 29 -10.87 -12.97 -6.58
N THR A 30 -12.02 -12.36 -6.31
CA THR A 30 -13.34 -12.96 -6.54
C THR A 30 -13.82 -12.65 -7.96
N ASP A 31 -14.90 -13.29 -8.42
CA ASP A 31 -15.54 -12.95 -9.70
C ASP A 31 -15.91 -11.46 -9.76
N LEU A 32 -16.45 -10.90 -8.65
CA LEU A 32 -16.71 -9.47 -8.53
C LEU A 32 -15.42 -8.66 -8.62
N GLY A 33 -14.30 -9.17 -8.06
CA GLY A 33 -12.99 -8.52 -8.18
C GLY A 33 -12.54 -8.40 -9.63
N HIS A 34 -12.70 -9.44 -10.44
CA HIS A 34 -12.42 -9.41 -11.89
C HIS A 34 -13.31 -8.43 -12.65
N GLU A 35 -14.61 -8.35 -12.29
CA GLU A 35 -15.51 -7.33 -12.84
C GLU A 35 -15.09 -5.91 -12.46
N GLN A 36 -14.64 -5.70 -11.21
CA GLN A 36 -14.13 -4.41 -10.76
C GLN A 36 -12.88 -3.99 -11.55
N CYS A 37 -11.95 -4.93 -11.82
CA CYS A 37 -10.79 -4.68 -12.67
C CYS A 37 -11.21 -4.25 -14.08
N SER A 38 -12.20 -4.92 -14.67
CA SER A 38 -12.72 -4.55 -16.00
C SER A 38 -13.32 -3.15 -16.01
N LYS A 39 -14.10 -2.79 -14.99
CA LYS A 39 -14.68 -1.45 -14.84
C LYS A 39 -13.60 -0.38 -14.67
N LEU A 40 -12.57 -0.64 -13.86
CA LEU A 40 -11.44 0.29 -13.71
C LEU A 40 -10.71 0.46 -15.05
N ARG A 41 -10.44 -0.63 -15.77
CA ARG A 41 -9.83 -0.58 -17.10
C ARG A 41 -10.60 0.30 -18.07
N GLU A 42 -11.93 0.16 -18.11
CA GLU A 42 -12.79 0.95 -19.00
C GLU A 42 -12.86 2.43 -18.61
N SER A 43 -12.85 2.73 -17.31
CA SER A 43 -13.07 4.08 -16.78
C SER A 43 -11.79 4.88 -16.54
N PHE A 44 -10.62 4.25 -16.47
CA PHE A 44 -9.37 4.95 -16.23
C PHE A 44 -8.91 5.69 -17.50
N PRO A 45 -8.83 7.04 -17.47
CA PRO A 45 -8.72 7.83 -18.71
C PRO A 45 -7.28 8.00 -19.22
N ARG A 46 -6.26 7.50 -18.50
CA ARG A 46 -4.86 7.87 -18.73
C ARG A 46 -3.93 6.71 -19.10
N HIS A 47 -4.47 5.57 -19.58
CA HIS A 47 -3.66 4.41 -19.94
C HIS A 47 -2.47 4.77 -20.87
N ALA A 48 -2.69 5.66 -21.84
CA ALA A 48 -1.66 6.08 -22.79
C ALA A 48 -0.53 6.94 -22.19
N ASN A 49 -0.70 7.41 -20.96
CA ASN A 49 0.29 8.25 -20.28
C ASN A 49 1.11 7.45 -19.24
N ILE A 50 0.73 6.22 -18.95
CA ILE A 50 1.38 5.42 -17.91
C ILE A 50 2.72 4.89 -18.43
N ASP A 51 3.79 5.29 -17.77
CA ASP A 51 5.15 4.88 -18.08
C ASP A 51 5.63 3.70 -17.20
N LEU A 52 5.00 3.49 -16.02
CA LEU A 52 5.33 2.44 -15.09
C LEU A 52 4.09 1.95 -14.34
N VAL A 53 3.99 0.64 -14.16
CA VAL A 53 3.04 0.01 -13.22
C VAL A 53 3.84 -0.70 -12.13
N THR A 54 3.58 -0.36 -10.88
CA THR A 54 4.13 -1.05 -9.72
C THR A 54 3.02 -1.59 -8.84
N ALA A 55 3.26 -2.68 -8.14
CA ALA A 55 2.27 -3.29 -7.27
C ALA A 55 2.92 -3.94 -6.04
N SER A 56 2.15 -4.05 -4.96
CA SER A 56 2.47 -4.99 -3.89
C SER A 56 2.61 -6.41 -4.46
N PRO A 57 3.54 -7.24 -3.96
CA PRO A 57 3.69 -8.60 -4.47
C PRO A 57 2.57 -9.58 -4.03
N LEU A 58 1.54 -9.12 -3.30
CA LEU A 58 0.40 -9.96 -3.00
C LEU A 58 -0.42 -10.25 -4.27
N ARG A 59 -0.90 -11.50 -4.41
CA ARG A 59 -1.57 -11.98 -5.63
C ARG A 59 -2.72 -11.09 -6.07
N ARG A 60 -3.59 -10.66 -5.15
CA ARG A 60 -4.73 -9.77 -5.43
C ARG A 60 -4.34 -8.43 -6.06
N THR A 61 -3.19 -7.86 -5.66
CA THR A 61 -2.69 -6.60 -6.23
C THR A 61 -2.06 -6.80 -7.59
N LEU A 62 -1.32 -7.90 -7.79
CA LEU A 62 -0.73 -8.26 -9.08
C LEU A 62 -1.82 -8.53 -10.12
N TYR A 63 -2.87 -9.31 -9.79
CA TYR A 63 -4.02 -9.52 -10.67
C TYR A 63 -4.75 -8.22 -10.97
N THR A 64 -4.99 -7.38 -9.95
CA THR A 64 -5.63 -6.07 -10.17
C THR A 64 -4.82 -5.22 -11.15
N ALA A 65 -3.50 -5.19 -11.01
CA ALA A 65 -2.62 -4.43 -11.89
C ALA A 65 -2.64 -4.97 -13.33
N LEU A 66 -2.50 -6.29 -13.51
CA LEU A 66 -2.51 -6.93 -14.84
C LEU A 66 -3.82 -6.69 -15.58
N GLU A 67 -4.95 -6.85 -14.89
CA GLU A 67 -6.26 -6.81 -15.52
C GLU A 67 -6.75 -5.37 -15.75
N SER A 68 -6.58 -4.49 -14.77
CA SER A 68 -7.06 -3.10 -14.87
C SER A 68 -6.21 -2.25 -15.81
N PHE A 69 -4.92 -2.57 -15.95
CA PHE A 69 -3.99 -1.80 -16.77
C PHE A 69 -3.50 -2.58 -18.00
N ALA A 70 -4.24 -3.60 -18.43
CA ALA A 70 -3.93 -4.37 -19.64
C ALA A 70 -3.61 -3.49 -20.87
N PRO A 71 -4.34 -2.37 -21.15
CA PRO A 71 -4.01 -1.51 -22.28
C PRO A 71 -2.60 -0.92 -22.24
N VAL A 72 -2.02 -0.73 -21.05
CA VAL A 72 -0.64 -0.22 -20.90
C VAL A 72 0.36 -1.27 -21.41
N PHE A 73 0.15 -2.53 -21.06
CA PHE A 73 1.02 -3.65 -21.48
C PHE A 73 0.79 -4.04 -22.95
N GLU A 74 -0.42 -3.88 -23.46
CA GLU A 74 -0.73 -4.08 -24.88
C GLU A 74 -0.04 -3.03 -25.76
N ALA A 75 0.08 -1.80 -25.28
CA ALA A 75 0.78 -0.71 -25.98
C ALA A 75 2.30 -0.84 -25.89
N ASN A 76 2.82 -1.45 -24.83
CA ASN A 76 4.26 -1.70 -24.62
C ASN A 76 4.48 -3.09 -24.01
N SER A 77 4.71 -4.07 -24.86
CA SER A 77 4.89 -5.48 -24.46
C SER A 77 6.15 -5.75 -23.62
N ASP A 78 7.11 -4.84 -23.59
CA ASP A 78 8.32 -4.95 -22.78
C ASP A 78 8.12 -4.45 -21.36
N LEU A 79 7.04 -3.70 -21.12
CA LEU A 79 6.70 -3.22 -19.79
C LEU A 79 6.20 -4.37 -18.92
N LYS A 80 6.74 -4.43 -17.70
CA LYS A 80 6.32 -5.39 -16.68
C LYS A 80 5.89 -4.63 -15.43
N ILE A 81 5.04 -5.27 -14.62
CA ILE A 81 4.76 -4.76 -13.29
C ILE A 81 6.03 -4.93 -12.44
N ILE A 82 6.53 -3.86 -11.84
CA ILE A 82 7.54 -3.98 -10.80
C ILE A 82 6.86 -4.32 -9.47
N ALA A 83 7.09 -5.52 -8.97
CA ALA A 83 6.58 -5.94 -7.67
C ALA A 83 7.46 -5.35 -6.56
N LEU A 84 6.89 -4.42 -5.77
CA LEU A 84 7.60 -3.70 -4.71
C LEU A 84 7.12 -4.16 -3.32
N PRO A 85 7.94 -4.91 -2.55
CA PRO A 85 7.56 -5.43 -1.23
C PRO A 85 7.13 -4.39 -0.22
N ASP A 86 7.63 -3.17 -0.30
CA ASP A 86 7.23 -2.07 0.59
C ASP A 86 5.75 -1.71 0.49
N LEU A 87 5.09 -2.07 -0.60
CA LEU A 87 3.68 -1.78 -0.84
C LEU A 87 2.71 -2.80 -0.21
N GLN A 88 3.17 -3.82 0.51
CA GLN A 88 2.31 -4.82 1.12
C GLN A 88 1.41 -4.24 2.23
N GLU A 89 0.29 -4.93 2.54
CA GLU A 89 -0.66 -4.47 3.57
C GLU A 89 -0.03 -4.42 4.98
N ILE A 90 -0.68 -3.75 5.89
CA ILE A 90 -0.11 -3.37 7.19
C ILE A 90 -0.17 -4.46 8.25
N SER A 91 -1.08 -5.43 8.13
CA SER A 91 -1.32 -6.45 9.17
C SER A 91 -0.46 -7.71 9.00
N ASP A 92 -0.49 -8.56 10.02
CA ASP A 92 0.16 -9.88 10.07
C ASP A 92 -0.84 -11.05 9.97
N VAL A 93 -2.11 -10.77 9.68
CA VAL A 93 -3.08 -11.84 9.43
C VAL A 93 -2.72 -12.61 8.16
N ALA A 94 -3.14 -13.86 8.05
CA ALA A 94 -2.72 -14.74 6.96
C ALA A 94 -3.02 -14.13 5.57
N CYS A 95 -4.15 -13.46 5.38
CA CYS A 95 -4.49 -12.85 4.09
C CYS A 95 -3.56 -11.71 3.66
N ASP A 96 -2.78 -11.13 4.58
CA ASP A 96 -1.79 -10.09 4.32
C ASP A 96 -0.35 -10.63 4.29
N THR A 97 -0.20 -11.94 4.43
CA THR A 97 1.07 -12.65 4.29
C THR A 97 1.17 -13.24 2.88
N GLY A 98 2.08 -12.72 2.08
CA GLY A 98 2.24 -13.11 0.68
C GLY A 98 2.85 -14.50 0.48
N SER A 99 2.78 -14.96 -0.76
CA SER A 99 3.33 -16.24 -1.20
C SER A 99 4.86 -16.16 -1.35
N GLU A 100 5.53 -17.31 -1.32
CA GLU A 100 6.98 -17.39 -1.57
C GLU A 100 7.35 -16.90 -2.98
N PRO A 101 8.55 -16.32 -3.18
CA PRO A 101 8.95 -15.78 -4.48
C PRO A 101 8.89 -16.82 -5.62
N SER A 102 9.16 -18.09 -5.32
CA SER A 102 9.09 -19.18 -6.29
C SER A 102 7.66 -19.43 -6.79
N VAL A 103 6.67 -19.30 -5.91
CA VAL A 103 5.24 -19.44 -6.23
C VAL A 103 4.80 -18.28 -7.15
N LEU A 104 5.15 -17.05 -6.78
CA LEU A 104 4.82 -15.87 -7.58
C LEU A 104 5.48 -15.94 -8.97
N LYS A 105 6.72 -16.41 -9.04
CA LYS A 105 7.45 -16.56 -10.31
C LYS A 105 6.79 -17.57 -11.24
N GLU A 106 6.30 -18.69 -10.71
CA GLU A 106 5.57 -19.69 -11.48
C GLU A 106 4.23 -19.16 -11.96
N GLU A 107 3.48 -18.46 -11.10
CA GLU A 107 2.14 -17.97 -11.38
C GLU A 107 2.15 -16.80 -12.39
N PHE A 108 2.98 -15.78 -12.18
CA PHE A 108 2.98 -14.55 -12.97
C PHE A 108 3.99 -14.54 -14.13
N LYS A 109 4.91 -15.51 -14.18
CA LYS A 109 5.87 -15.71 -15.27
C LYS A 109 6.56 -14.40 -15.72
N SER A 110 6.35 -14.01 -16.99
CA SER A 110 7.01 -12.85 -17.59
C SER A 110 6.27 -11.53 -17.41
N GLY A 111 5.05 -11.53 -16.88
CA GLY A 111 4.24 -10.30 -16.73
C GLY A 111 4.64 -9.43 -15.54
N VAL A 112 5.37 -10.00 -14.58
CA VAL A 112 5.79 -9.32 -13.35
C VAL A 112 7.30 -9.44 -13.18
N ASP A 113 7.93 -8.32 -12.88
CA ASP A 113 9.32 -8.25 -12.42
C ASP A 113 9.35 -8.44 -10.90
N LEU A 114 9.97 -9.53 -10.47
CA LEU A 114 10.12 -9.94 -9.08
C LEU A 114 11.53 -9.70 -8.51
N ASP A 115 12.37 -8.94 -9.20
CA ASP A 115 13.78 -8.76 -8.81
C ASP A 115 13.93 -8.14 -7.39
N LEU A 116 12.93 -7.39 -6.92
CA LEU A 116 12.91 -6.82 -5.58
C LEU A 116 12.26 -7.75 -4.52
N VAL A 117 11.69 -8.89 -4.94
CA VAL A 117 10.97 -9.82 -4.07
C VAL A 117 11.91 -10.96 -3.66
N HIS A 118 12.66 -10.73 -2.58
CA HIS A 118 13.63 -11.69 -2.06
C HIS A 118 13.00 -12.62 -1.02
N GLU A 119 13.67 -13.69 -0.67
CA GLU A 119 13.28 -14.56 0.46
C GLU A 119 13.08 -13.76 1.73
N GLY A 120 11.99 -14.04 2.45
CA GLY A 120 11.61 -13.32 3.67
C GLY A 120 10.89 -12.00 3.46
N TRP A 121 10.58 -11.59 2.23
CA TRP A 121 9.79 -10.38 1.96
C TRP A 121 8.40 -10.41 2.63
N ASN A 122 7.87 -11.61 2.86
CA ASN A 122 6.58 -11.88 3.49
C ASN A 122 6.67 -12.13 5.02
N ASN A 123 7.86 -11.93 5.61
CA ASN A 123 8.04 -12.09 7.06
C ASN A 123 7.38 -10.92 7.81
N LYS A 124 6.28 -11.19 8.49
CA LYS A 124 5.52 -10.22 9.29
C LYS A 124 5.90 -10.24 10.79
N GLN A 125 6.80 -11.12 11.22
CA GLN A 125 7.12 -11.27 12.65
C GLN A 125 8.02 -10.16 13.18
N ASN A 126 8.96 -9.68 12.36
CA ASN A 126 9.95 -8.68 12.76
C ASN A 126 10.54 -7.93 11.56
N GLY A 127 11.37 -6.93 11.84
CA GLY A 127 12.12 -6.18 10.83
C GLY A 127 11.23 -5.25 9.99
N ARG A 128 11.66 -5.02 8.74
CA ARG A 128 11.08 -4.03 7.82
C ARG A 128 9.58 -4.21 7.58
N PHE A 129 9.10 -5.45 7.56
CA PHE A 129 7.73 -5.77 7.21
C PHE A 129 6.86 -6.09 8.44
N ALA A 130 7.39 -5.88 9.65
CA ALA A 130 6.61 -6.03 10.87
C ALA A 130 5.39 -5.11 10.87
N PRO A 131 4.27 -5.53 11.46
CA PRO A 131 3.03 -4.75 11.50
C PRO A 131 3.06 -3.68 12.60
N THR A 132 4.21 -3.05 12.84
CA THR A 132 4.35 -1.95 13.80
C THR A 132 4.23 -0.62 13.09
N ASN A 133 3.64 0.38 13.74
CA ASN A 133 3.49 1.72 13.18
C ASN A 133 4.82 2.28 12.65
N GLN A 134 5.90 2.05 13.37
CA GLN A 134 7.22 2.52 12.94
C GLN A 134 7.66 1.84 11.63
N ALA A 135 7.63 0.52 11.55
CA ALA A 135 8.03 -0.22 10.35
C ALA A 135 7.14 0.13 9.13
N ILE A 136 5.81 0.30 9.35
CA ILE A 136 4.89 0.69 8.30
C ILE A 136 5.21 2.09 7.77
N LYS A 137 5.45 3.07 8.65
CA LYS A 137 5.83 4.44 8.27
C LYS A 137 7.16 4.49 7.52
N GLU A 138 8.16 3.74 8.01
CA GLU A 138 9.49 3.68 7.40
C GLU A 138 9.41 3.10 5.97
N ARG A 139 8.68 1.98 5.76
CA ARG A 139 8.53 1.41 4.42
C ARG A 139 7.65 2.26 3.51
N ALA A 140 6.60 2.93 4.04
CA ALA A 140 5.79 3.86 3.28
C ALA A 140 6.62 5.05 2.77
N ARG A 141 7.47 5.63 3.65
CA ARG A 141 8.42 6.67 3.27
C ARG A 141 9.44 6.18 2.24
N ALA A 142 10.00 4.99 2.44
CA ALA A 142 10.95 4.40 1.50
C ALA A 142 10.31 4.17 0.11
N ALA A 143 9.06 3.71 0.06
CA ALA A 143 8.31 3.57 -1.18
C ALA A 143 8.06 4.93 -1.86
N ARG A 144 7.70 5.99 -1.10
CA ARG A 144 7.58 7.34 -1.66
C ARG A 144 8.91 7.84 -2.24
N GLN A 145 10.01 7.67 -1.51
CA GLN A 145 11.35 8.08 -1.97
C GLN A 145 11.78 7.31 -3.22
N TRP A 146 11.50 6.00 -3.26
CA TRP A 146 11.77 5.17 -4.43
C TRP A 146 10.99 5.66 -5.65
N LEU A 147 9.69 5.94 -5.50
CA LEU A 147 8.85 6.48 -6.56
C LEU A 147 9.28 7.89 -6.99
N LYS A 148 9.60 8.78 -6.03
CA LYS A 148 10.06 10.16 -6.32
C LYS A 148 11.33 10.20 -7.17
N ALA A 149 12.20 9.21 -7.00
CA ALA A 149 13.46 9.09 -7.74
C ALA A 149 13.32 8.46 -9.14
N ARG A 150 12.13 8.00 -9.52
CA ARG A 150 11.89 7.36 -10.82
C ARG A 150 11.94 8.39 -11.96
N PRO A 151 12.48 8.00 -13.13
CA PRO A 151 12.50 8.85 -14.33
C PRO A 151 11.16 8.92 -15.06
N GLU A 152 10.26 8.00 -14.80
CA GLU A 152 8.92 7.93 -15.38
C GLU A 152 8.09 9.13 -14.94
N LYS A 153 7.14 9.56 -15.77
CA LYS A 153 6.32 10.76 -15.53
C LYS A 153 5.00 10.45 -14.84
N GLU A 154 4.38 9.35 -15.21
CA GLU A 154 3.12 8.88 -14.63
C GLU A 154 3.21 7.41 -14.25
N ILE A 155 2.95 7.12 -12.99
CA ILE A 155 3.10 5.80 -12.41
C ILE A 155 1.77 5.35 -11.81
N VAL A 156 1.35 4.13 -12.13
CA VAL A 156 0.30 3.43 -11.41
C VAL A 156 0.93 2.61 -10.28
N MET A 157 0.37 2.73 -9.09
CA MET A 157 0.76 1.95 -7.92
C MET A 157 -0.45 1.22 -7.35
N VAL A 158 -0.48 -0.11 -7.45
CA VAL A 158 -1.57 -0.95 -6.91
C VAL A 158 -1.16 -1.52 -5.56
N THR A 159 -1.95 -1.22 -4.52
CA THR A 159 -1.66 -1.60 -3.14
C THR A 159 -2.95 -1.84 -2.34
N HIS A 160 -2.95 -1.60 -1.04
CA HIS A 160 -3.96 -1.99 -0.08
C HIS A 160 -4.51 -0.78 0.67
N GLY A 161 -5.73 -0.92 1.18
CA GLY A 161 -6.43 0.20 1.79
C GLY A 161 -5.76 0.75 3.05
N GLY A 162 -5.29 -0.11 3.95
CA GLY A 162 -4.59 0.32 5.15
C GLY A 162 -3.24 0.99 4.83
N PHE A 163 -2.46 0.39 3.94
CA PHE A 163 -1.17 0.93 3.56
C PHE A 163 -1.29 2.28 2.83
N LEU A 164 -2.35 2.49 2.04
CA LEU A 164 -2.55 3.75 1.32
C LEU A 164 -2.57 4.96 2.24
N HIS A 165 -3.17 4.88 3.43
CA HIS A 165 -3.15 5.99 4.37
C HIS A 165 -1.74 6.33 4.87
N TYR A 166 -0.92 5.33 5.17
CA TYR A 166 0.49 5.55 5.54
C TYR A 166 1.33 6.05 4.37
N PHE A 167 1.01 5.59 3.15
CA PHE A 167 1.76 5.97 1.96
C PHE A 167 1.46 7.41 1.53
N THR A 168 0.21 7.84 1.61
CA THR A 168 -0.21 9.18 1.16
C THR A 168 -0.16 10.23 2.26
N ASP A 169 -0.02 9.82 3.52
CA ASP A 169 -0.27 10.66 4.70
C ASP A 169 -1.69 11.30 4.68
N ASP A 170 -2.62 10.77 3.86
CA ASP A 170 -4.01 11.20 3.74
C ASP A 170 -4.92 10.29 4.57
N TRP A 171 -5.39 10.84 5.70
CA TRP A 171 -6.23 10.15 6.68
C TRP A 171 -7.69 10.58 6.61
N GLU A 172 -8.05 11.42 5.63
CA GLU A 172 -9.45 11.69 5.35
C GLU A 172 -10.17 10.36 5.03
N ASP A 173 -11.40 10.22 5.48
CA ASP A 173 -12.24 9.04 5.31
C ASP A 173 -11.83 7.78 6.12
N SER A 174 -10.62 7.72 6.72
CA SER A 174 -10.10 6.54 7.42
C SER A 174 -10.95 6.08 8.62
N SER A 175 -11.74 6.97 9.22
CA SER A 175 -12.55 6.72 10.41
C SER A 175 -14.06 6.78 10.18
N GLU A 176 -14.51 7.07 8.95
CA GLU A 176 -15.93 7.24 8.63
C GLU A 176 -16.62 5.92 8.29
N PHE A 177 -15.86 4.92 7.86
CA PHE A 177 -16.38 3.64 7.37
C PHE A 177 -15.76 2.47 8.12
N GLN A 178 -16.48 1.38 8.20
CA GLN A 178 -15.90 0.10 8.58
C GLN A 178 -14.87 -0.30 7.51
N GLY A 179 -13.65 -0.61 7.94
CA GLY A 179 -12.52 -0.88 7.05
C GLY A 179 -11.60 0.34 6.91
N THR A 180 -11.11 0.62 5.72
CA THR A 180 -10.02 1.60 5.49
C THR A 180 -10.45 2.90 4.82
N GLY A 181 -11.73 3.07 4.48
CA GLY A 181 -12.18 4.27 3.77
C GLY A 181 -11.81 4.34 2.27
N TRP A 182 -11.07 3.35 1.76
CA TRP A 182 -10.83 3.16 0.33
C TRP A 182 -11.73 2.02 -0.18
N THR A 183 -12.44 2.21 -1.27
CA THR A 183 -13.21 1.14 -1.92
C THR A 183 -12.32 0.28 -2.82
N ASN A 184 -12.72 -0.98 -3.12
CA ASN A 184 -11.97 -1.81 -4.05
C ASN A 184 -11.90 -1.15 -5.43
N THR A 185 -10.74 -1.16 -6.06
CA THR A 185 -10.41 -0.49 -7.33
C THR A 185 -10.57 1.02 -7.34
N GLU A 186 -10.82 1.65 -6.20
CA GLU A 186 -10.73 3.10 -6.10
C GLU A 186 -9.32 3.55 -6.44
N TYR A 187 -9.22 4.64 -7.24
CA TYR A 187 -7.95 5.27 -7.48
C TYR A 187 -7.98 6.76 -7.16
N ARG A 188 -6.89 7.25 -6.61
CA ARG A 188 -6.65 8.66 -6.34
C ARG A 188 -5.31 9.04 -6.96
N THR A 189 -5.21 10.29 -7.40
CA THR A 189 -4.01 10.79 -8.08
C THR A 189 -3.29 11.79 -7.20
N TYR A 190 -2.02 11.57 -6.98
CA TYR A 190 -1.16 12.39 -6.12
C TYR A 190 0.03 12.94 -6.90
N ALA A 191 0.44 14.14 -6.51
CA ALA A 191 1.72 14.74 -6.89
C ALA A 191 2.63 14.82 -5.66
N PHE A 192 3.94 14.82 -5.86
CA PHE A 192 4.87 15.10 -4.77
C PHE A 192 4.81 16.59 -4.40
N SER A 193 4.65 16.85 -3.10
CA SER A 193 4.63 18.21 -2.57
C SER A 193 5.99 18.88 -2.75
N GLU A 194 5.98 20.19 -3.02
CA GLU A 194 7.18 21.02 -2.99
C GLU A 194 7.63 21.33 -1.56
N GLU A 195 6.74 21.22 -0.58
CA GLU A 195 7.07 21.39 0.84
C GLU A 195 7.81 20.17 1.37
N THR A 196 8.99 20.43 1.95
CA THR A 196 9.79 19.40 2.61
C THR A 196 9.39 19.28 4.08
N HIS A 197 8.77 18.17 4.43
CA HIS A 197 8.47 17.85 5.81
C HIS A 197 9.58 16.99 6.41
N THR A 198 10.17 17.50 7.50
CA THR A 198 11.25 16.82 8.24
C THR A 198 10.77 16.03 9.45
N ASN A 199 9.47 16.00 9.69
CA ASN A 199 8.83 15.21 10.75
C ASN A 199 7.73 14.31 10.16
N ASP A 200 7.45 13.18 10.82
CA ASP A 200 6.28 12.35 10.53
C ASP A 200 4.97 12.96 11.11
N LEU A 201 3.83 12.26 10.95
CA LEU A 201 2.55 12.71 11.50
C LEU A 201 2.46 12.64 13.03
N GLU A 202 3.40 11.99 13.70
CA GLU A 202 3.52 12.01 15.17
C GLU A 202 4.49 13.10 15.68
N GLY A 203 5.08 13.88 14.77
CA GLY A 203 6.05 14.94 15.08
C GLY A 203 7.46 14.43 15.33
N ARG A 204 7.75 13.14 14.99
CA ARG A 204 9.12 12.59 15.12
C ARG A 204 9.98 13.08 13.98
N ALA A 205 11.20 13.52 14.31
CA ALA A 205 12.17 13.94 13.32
C ALA A 205 12.52 12.80 12.35
N LEU A 206 12.57 13.12 11.07
CA LEU A 206 12.98 12.22 10.00
C LEU A 206 14.41 12.54 9.56
N ASP A 207 15.13 11.51 9.16
CA ASP A 207 16.41 11.69 8.50
C ASP A 207 16.17 12.00 7.01
N GLY A 208 16.13 13.30 6.68
CA GLY A 208 15.89 13.82 5.33
C GLY A 208 14.41 14.01 4.96
N ASP A 209 14.15 14.14 3.65
CA ASP A 209 12.84 14.44 3.09
C ASP A 209 11.82 13.33 3.31
N ASN A 210 10.60 13.69 3.70
CA ASN A 210 9.48 12.76 3.81
C ASN A 210 8.95 12.30 2.44
N ALA A 211 9.28 13.00 1.35
CA ALA A 211 8.70 12.80 0.03
C ALA A 211 7.16 12.84 0.06
N SER A 212 6.62 13.87 0.71
CA SER A 212 5.18 14.02 0.94
C SER A 212 4.40 14.12 -0.35
N LEU A 213 3.15 13.69 -0.31
CA LEU A 213 2.23 13.65 -1.42
C LEU A 213 1.02 14.56 -1.17
N GLU A 214 0.51 15.16 -2.23
CA GLU A 214 -0.74 15.93 -2.22
C GLU A 214 -1.69 15.35 -3.27
N GLU A 215 -2.94 15.07 -2.88
CA GLU A 215 -3.95 14.65 -3.84
C GLU A 215 -4.27 15.79 -4.79
N THR A 216 -4.24 15.53 -6.10
CA THR A 216 -4.54 16.53 -7.12
C THR A 216 -6.00 16.99 -7.02
N LEU A 217 -6.24 18.25 -7.35
CA LEU A 217 -7.60 18.81 -7.32
C LEU A 217 -8.58 18.02 -8.20
N ASP A 218 -8.15 17.59 -9.39
CA ASP A 218 -8.98 16.79 -10.30
C ASP A 218 -9.37 15.45 -9.67
N SER A 219 -8.46 14.81 -8.94
CA SER A 219 -8.74 13.58 -8.20
C SER A 219 -9.76 13.82 -7.11
N ARG A 220 -9.60 14.87 -6.32
CA ARG A 220 -10.54 15.26 -5.26
C ARG A 220 -11.93 15.56 -5.80
N LEU A 221 -12.01 16.35 -6.86
CA LEU A 221 -13.30 16.69 -7.51
C LEU A 221 -14.02 15.44 -8.04
N ARG A 222 -13.29 14.50 -8.63
CA ARG A 222 -13.85 13.21 -9.10
C ARG A 222 -14.48 12.41 -7.95
N ARG A 223 -13.93 12.52 -6.74
CA ARG A 223 -14.46 11.87 -5.52
C ARG A 223 -15.55 12.70 -4.81
N GLY A 224 -15.98 13.83 -5.39
CA GLY A 224 -16.96 14.72 -4.77
C GLY A 224 -16.39 15.59 -3.63
N LYS A 225 -15.08 15.68 -3.48
CA LYS A 225 -14.40 16.54 -2.50
C LYS A 225 -14.10 17.91 -3.11
N SER A 226 -14.47 18.98 -2.41
CA SER A 226 -14.15 20.36 -2.83
C SER A 226 -13.00 20.90 -1.97
N GLY A 227 -12.05 21.58 -2.60
CA GLY A 227 -10.92 22.18 -1.91
C GLY A 227 -9.69 21.26 -1.76
N PRO A 228 -8.62 21.76 -1.13
CA PRO A 228 -7.37 21.04 -0.95
C PRO A 228 -7.52 19.88 0.06
N MET A 229 -6.50 19.05 0.17
CA MET A 229 -6.39 18.10 1.27
C MET A 229 -6.42 18.82 2.62
N ALA A 230 -6.81 18.10 3.66
CA ALA A 230 -6.69 18.57 5.03
C ALA A 230 -5.23 18.97 5.33
N SER A 231 -5.07 20.05 6.08
CA SER A 231 -3.76 20.53 6.52
C SER A 231 -2.99 19.43 7.28
N ARG A 232 -1.68 19.57 7.41
CA ARG A 232 -0.87 18.60 8.15
C ARG A 232 -1.32 18.44 9.60
N GLU A 233 -1.75 19.51 10.26
CA GLU A 233 -2.27 19.46 11.63
C GLU A 233 -3.59 18.64 11.70
N GLU A 234 -4.49 18.88 10.75
CA GLU A 234 -5.73 18.09 10.63
C GLU A 234 -5.41 16.62 10.30
N GLN A 235 -4.46 16.33 9.42
CA GLN A 235 -4.02 14.97 9.12
C GLN A 235 -3.43 14.26 10.35
N GLN A 236 -2.73 14.97 11.24
CA GLN A 236 -2.25 14.42 12.50
C GLN A 236 -3.40 14.00 13.43
N ALA A 237 -4.47 14.80 13.48
CA ALA A 237 -5.65 14.48 14.27
C ALA A 237 -6.42 13.29 13.66
N LEU A 238 -6.58 13.27 12.36
CA LEU A 238 -7.22 12.19 11.61
C LEU A 238 -6.44 10.88 11.72
N TYR A 239 -5.12 10.91 11.64
CA TYR A 239 -4.24 9.76 11.86
C TYR A 239 -4.53 9.08 13.20
N LYS A 240 -4.52 9.85 14.30
CA LYS A 240 -4.77 9.32 15.63
C LYS A 240 -6.15 8.67 15.73
N LYS A 241 -7.18 9.34 15.18
CA LYS A 241 -8.54 8.82 15.13
C LYS A 241 -8.66 7.56 14.27
N GLY A 242 -8.01 7.53 13.11
CA GLY A 242 -8.02 6.38 12.20
C GLY A 242 -7.37 5.14 12.81
N VAL A 243 -6.18 5.29 13.40
CA VAL A 243 -5.47 4.18 14.06
C VAL A 243 -6.29 3.65 15.23
N GLN A 244 -6.85 4.52 16.08
CA GLN A 244 -7.72 4.10 17.17
C GLN A 244 -8.95 3.34 16.64
N GLY A 245 -9.59 3.83 15.58
CA GLY A 245 -10.74 3.16 14.99
C GLY A 245 -10.41 1.78 14.43
N TRP A 246 -9.20 1.56 13.91
CA TRP A 246 -8.75 0.23 13.47
C TRP A 246 -8.44 -0.70 14.64
N ASP A 247 -7.83 -0.19 15.71
CA ASP A 247 -7.62 -0.95 16.94
C ASP A 247 -8.98 -1.39 17.55
N ASP A 248 -9.97 -0.52 17.54
CA ASP A 248 -11.32 -0.79 18.05
C ASP A 248 -12.10 -1.84 17.23
N GLN A 249 -11.74 -2.05 15.96
CA GLN A 249 -12.32 -3.12 15.13
C GLN A 249 -11.91 -4.52 15.59
N GLY A 250 -10.78 -4.67 16.30
CA GLY A 250 -10.32 -5.94 16.85
C GLY A 250 -9.97 -7.02 15.81
N LEU A 251 -9.73 -6.63 14.55
CA LEU A 251 -9.41 -7.56 13.46
C LEU A 251 -7.95 -8.00 13.47
N GLN A 252 -7.10 -7.29 14.17
CA GLN A 252 -5.67 -7.54 14.35
C GLN A 252 -5.25 -7.14 15.76
N MET A 253 -4.03 -7.49 16.18
CA MET A 253 -3.48 -6.95 17.42
C MET A 253 -3.52 -5.43 17.41
N SER A 254 -3.95 -4.82 18.49
CA SER A 254 -3.92 -3.37 18.66
C SER A 254 -2.49 -2.83 18.67
N THR A 255 -2.33 -1.55 18.37
CA THR A 255 -1.03 -0.87 18.44
C THR A 255 -0.39 -1.02 19.83
N ALA A 256 -1.19 -0.91 20.91
CA ALA A 256 -0.71 -1.05 22.28
C ALA A 256 -0.23 -2.49 22.59
N GLU A 257 -0.96 -3.51 22.14
CA GLU A 257 -0.56 -4.92 22.30
C GLU A 257 0.74 -5.22 21.56
N ARG A 258 0.91 -4.69 20.32
CA ARG A 258 2.15 -4.84 19.55
C ARG A 258 3.34 -4.15 20.21
N GLU A 259 3.15 -2.97 20.77
CA GLU A 259 4.19 -2.27 21.51
C GLU A 259 4.57 -2.98 22.81
N ALA A 260 3.59 -3.56 23.50
CA ALA A 260 3.82 -4.37 24.70
C ALA A 260 4.51 -5.72 24.40
N ALA A 261 4.27 -6.30 23.23
CA ALA A 261 4.88 -7.55 22.78
C ALA A 261 6.34 -7.39 22.34
N LYS A 262 6.86 -6.17 22.18
CA LYS A 262 8.29 -5.94 21.96
C LYS A 262 9.04 -6.39 23.20
N VAL A 263 9.68 -7.57 23.13
CA VAL A 263 10.64 -8.02 24.15
C VAL A 263 11.73 -6.95 24.22
N PRO A 264 12.08 -6.41 25.41
CA PRO A 264 13.17 -5.44 25.52
C PRO A 264 14.44 -6.06 24.94
N GLU A 265 15.05 -5.40 23.94
CA GLU A 265 16.41 -5.71 23.56
C GLU A 265 17.28 -5.57 24.82
N GLY A 266 17.81 -6.68 25.34
CA GLY A 266 18.76 -6.66 26.45
C GLY A 266 18.41 -7.47 27.69
N LYS A 267 17.90 -8.70 27.55
CA LYS A 267 18.19 -9.75 28.50
C LYS A 267 18.91 -10.87 27.78
N GLU A 268 20.24 -10.89 27.93
CA GLU A 268 21.01 -12.11 27.72
C GLU A 268 20.33 -13.22 28.53
N VAL A 269 19.73 -14.17 27.85
CA VAL A 269 19.42 -15.46 28.46
C VAL A 269 20.74 -16.22 28.50
N ASP A 270 21.27 -16.41 29.70
CA ASP A 270 22.50 -17.16 29.96
C ASP A 270 22.56 -18.45 29.15
N GLY A 271 23.62 -18.54 28.35
CA GLY A 271 24.26 -19.77 27.96
C GLY A 271 23.57 -20.66 26.94
N VAL A 272 23.73 -20.38 25.65
CA VAL A 272 24.23 -21.35 24.64
C VAL A 272 24.74 -20.59 23.41
N ARG A 273 26.06 -20.54 23.26
CA ARG A 273 26.71 -20.31 21.96
C ARG A 273 26.56 -21.60 21.15
N VAL A 274 25.90 -21.56 20.02
CA VAL A 274 26.24 -22.38 18.84
C VAL A 274 26.14 -21.45 17.63
#